data_d6d62915a3fc1d20b1f503fb3ed5b8a4
#
_entry.id   d6d62915a3fc1d20b1f503fb3ed5b8a4
#
_cell.length_a   1.000
_cell.length_b   1.000
_cell.length_c   1.000
_cell.angle_alpha   90.00
_cell.angle_beta   90.00
_cell.angle_gamma   90.00
#
_symmetry.space_group_name_H-M   'P 1'
#
loop_
_entity.id
_entity.type
_entity.pdbx_description
1 polymer ?
#
loop_
_entity_poly.entity_id
_entity_poly.type
_entity_poly.pdbx_seq_one_letter_code
_entity_poly.pdbx_strand_id
1 'polypeptide(L)'
;MIRAIEYRRFGGPEVLEEVDRPEQAPDDGEVRIAVRAVGLNPIDFKIFEGDLQPVERVQRLIHPRRWLEGASARFPRGVARDFAGVIDAVGAGVTGLAVGDAVLGTLRSAPGQADTRGALTTALVAPAADVVKKPAPLSFTQAACLGVASQTACGAFRQLNLHEGD
;
A
#
# COMPACT_ATOMS: atom_id res chain seq x y z
N MET A 1 -19.29 -7.23 0.14
CA MET A 1 -18.75 -6.35 1.22
C MET A 1 -17.36 -6.83 1.58
N ILE A 2 -16.42 -5.92 1.75
CA ILE A 2 -15.06 -6.18 2.22
C ILE A 2 -14.90 -5.62 3.63
N ARG A 3 -14.11 -6.27 4.47
CA ARG A 3 -13.72 -5.75 5.77
C ARG A 3 -12.38 -5.07 5.66
N ALA A 4 -12.23 -3.91 6.30
CA ALA A 4 -11.00 -3.13 6.31
C ALA A 4 -10.75 -2.54 7.69
N ILE A 5 -9.50 -2.27 8.01
CA ILE A 5 -9.12 -1.49 9.19
C ILE A 5 -8.79 -0.06 8.75
N GLU A 6 -9.41 0.90 9.41
CA GLU A 6 -9.29 2.31 9.10
C GLU A 6 -9.17 3.15 10.35
N TYR A 7 -8.77 4.41 10.17
CA TYR A 7 -8.78 5.42 11.22
C TYR A 7 -9.29 6.76 10.71
N ARG A 8 -9.91 7.52 11.61
CA ARG A 8 -10.57 8.81 11.30
C ARG A 8 -9.91 10.01 11.98
N ARG A 9 -8.92 9.76 12.84
CA ARG A 9 -8.09 10.75 13.53
C ARG A 9 -6.73 10.14 13.83
N PHE A 10 -5.75 10.96 14.03
CA PHE A 10 -4.44 10.47 14.49
C PHE A 10 -4.51 10.08 15.97
N GLY A 11 -3.74 9.06 16.34
CA GLY A 11 -3.65 8.54 17.70
C GLY A 11 -2.96 7.18 17.73
N GLY A 12 -2.94 6.54 18.90
CA GLY A 12 -2.42 5.18 19.06
C GLY A 12 -3.35 4.11 18.46
N PRO A 13 -3.12 2.82 18.76
CA PRO A 13 -3.92 1.73 18.20
C PRO A 13 -5.42 1.81 18.49
N GLU A 14 -5.83 2.56 19.49
CA GLU A 14 -7.23 2.79 19.87
C GLU A 14 -8.04 3.57 18.83
N VAL A 15 -7.39 4.18 17.84
CA VAL A 15 -8.10 4.89 16.76
C VAL A 15 -8.44 4.00 15.57
N LEU A 16 -7.97 2.74 15.59
CA LEU A 16 -8.20 1.77 14.54
C LEU A 16 -9.57 1.13 14.68
N GLU A 17 -10.34 1.15 13.60
CA GLU A 17 -11.72 0.64 13.55
C GLU A 17 -11.85 -0.39 12.44
N GLU A 18 -12.50 -1.52 12.73
CA GLU A 18 -12.93 -2.44 11.68
C GLU A 18 -14.21 -1.92 11.03
N VAL A 19 -14.21 -1.82 9.71
CA VAL A 19 -15.33 -1.29 8.93
C VAL A 19 -15.66 -2.20 7.76
N ASP A 20 -16.95 -2.23 7.40
CA ASP A 20 -17.42 -2.83 6.16
C ASP A 20 -17.47 -1.80 5.04
N ARG A 21 -16.96 -2.18 3.88
CA ARG A 21 -16.98 -1.35 2.67
C ARG A 21 -17.58 -2.10 1.48
N PRO A 22 -18.19 -1.38 0.52
CA PRO A 22 -18.57 -2.01 -0.72
C PRO A 22 -17.33 -2.50 -1.48
N GLU A 23 -17.47 -3.60 -2.18
CA GLU A 23 -16.46 -4.02 -3.14
C GLU A 23 -16.34 -3.00 -4.25
N GLN A 24 -15.11 -2.75 -4.67
CA GLN A 24 -14.79 -1.91 -5.82
C GLN A 24 -14.35 -2.77 -7.00
N ALA A 25 -14.87 -2.48 -8.18
CA ALA A 25 -14.32 -3.02 -9.42
C ALA A 25 -12.99 -2.30 -9.73
N PRO A 26 -12.00 -2.99 -10.32
CA PRO A 26 -10.80 -2.33 -10.80
C PRO A 26 -11.11 -1.47 -12.04
N ASP A 27 -10.56 -0.28 -12.06
CA ASP A 27 -10.58 0.60 -13.23
C ASP A 27 -9.54 0.15 -14.28
N ASP A 28 -9.43 0.89 -15.40
CA ASP A 28 -8.45 0.63 -16.45
C ASP A 28 -7.02 0.67 -15.88
N GLY A 29 -6.22 -0.36 -16.15
CA GLY A 29 -4.86 -0.51 -15.64
C GLY A 29 -4.75 -0.97 -14.19
N GLU A 30 -5.85 -1.30 -13.53
CA GLU A 30 -5.88 -1.79 -12.16
C GLU A 30 -6.24 -3.28 -12.06
N VAL A 31 -5.89 -3.88 -10.93
CA VAL A 31 -6.31 -5.24 -10.54
C VAL A 31 -6.94 -5.22 -9.16
N ARG A 32 -7.93 -6.09 -8.94
CA ARG A 32 -8.45 -6.35 -7.60
C ARG A 32 -7.82 -7.63 -7.05
N ILE A 33 -7.41 -7.57 -5.79
CA ILE A 33 -6.72 -8.65 -5.10
C ILE A 33 -7.52 -9.07 -3.86
N ALA A 34 -7.90 -10.34 -3.78
CA ALA A 34 -8.33 -10.98 -2.55
C ALA A 34 -7.10 -11.17 -1.65
N VAL A 35 -6.99 -10.38 -0.60
CA VAL A 35 -5.83 -10.33 0.28
C VAL A 35 -5.74 -11.60 1.13
N ARG A 36 -4.55 -12.18 1.24
CA ARG A 36 -4.24 -13.38 2.03
C ARG A 36 -3.29 -13.09 3.19
N ALA A 37 -2.44 -12.10 3.03
CA ALA A 37 -1.51 -11.64 4.06
C ALA A 37 -1.16 -10.17 3.86
N VAL A 38 -0.86 -9.49 4.96
CA VAL A 38 -0.46 -8.07 5.00
C VAL A 38 0.85 -7.97 5.77
N GLY A 39 1.80 -7.21 5.23
CA GLY A 39 3.03 -6.86 5.92
C GLY A 39 2.86 -5.54 6.67
N LEU A 40 3.23 -5.51 7.94
CA LEU A 40 3.26 -4.29 8.74
C LEU A 40 4.69 -3.79 8.88
N ASN A 41 4.87 -2.51 8.67
CA ASN A 41 6.17 -1.82 8.72
C ASN A 41 6.14 -0.70 9.77
N PRO A 42 7.31 -0.28 10.30
CA PRO A 42 7.38 0.87 11.21
C PRO A 42 6.73 2.15 10.68
N ILE A 43 6.71 2.33 9.36
CA ILE A 43 6.08 3.49 8.73
C ILE A 43 4.56 3.48 8.91
N ASP A 44 3.92 2.32 8.96
CA ASP A 44 2.46 2.22 9.03
C ASP A 44 1.91 2.79 10.33
N PHE A 45 2.53 2.45 11.48
CA PHE A 45 2.09 3.01 12.77
C PHE A 45 2.48 4.49 12.92
N LYS A 46 3.64 4.93 12.44
CA LYS A 46 4.01 6.34 12.43
C LYS A 46 3.02 7.21 11.65
N ILE A 47 2.41 6.65 10.60
CA ILE A 47 1.41 7.36 9.80
C ILE A 47 0.13 7.58 10.61
N PHE A 48 -0.44 6.55 11.25
CA PHE A 48 -1.68 6.74 12.00
C PHE A 48 -1.48 7.42 13.36
N GLU A 49 -0.31 7.32 13.97
CA GLU A 49 0.08 8.12 15.14
C GLU A 49 0.23 9.60 14.82
N GLY A 50 0.51 9.93 13.55
CA GLY A 50 0.66 11.30 13.09
C GLY A 50 2.07 11.85 13.16
N ASP A 51 3.09 11.00 13.38
CA ASP A 51 4.50 11.39 13.46
C ASP A 51 5.01 12.05 12.17
N LEU A 52 4.36 11.78 11.04
CA LEU A 52 4.73 12.37 9.75
C LEU A 52 4.06 13.71 9.45
N GLN A 53 3.16 14.20 10.30
CA GLN A 53 2.49 15.49 10.10
C GLN A 53 3.45 16.68 9.93
N PRO A 54 4.56 16.79 10.68
CA PRO A 54 5.52 17.87 10.45
C PRO A 54 6.12 17.83 9.04
N VAL A 55 6.45 16.65 8.54
CA VAL A 55 6.98 16.46 7.18
C VAL A 55 5.93 16.83 6.13
N GLU A 56 4.69 16.38 6.32
CA GLU A 56 3.56 16.74 5.47
C GLU A 56 3.33 18.26 5.42
N ARG A 57 3.42 18.96 6.56
CA ARG A 57 3.28 20.42 6.63
C ARG A 57 4.41 21.13 5.85
N VAL A 58 5.66 20.70 5.99
CA VAL A 58 6.79 21.26 5.26
C VAL A 58 6.63 21.03 3.75
N GLN A 59 6.27 19.82 3.34
CA GLN A 59 6.02 19.52 1.92
C GLN A 59 4.87 20.34 1.33
N ARG A 60 3.85 20.64 2.13
CA ARG A 60 2.75 21.54 1.75
C ARG A 60 3.22 22.94 1.42
N LEU A 61 4.17 23.45 2.18
CA LEU A 61 4.75 24.79 1.95
C LEU A 61 5.65 24.83 0.70
N ILE A 62 6.40 23.74 0.45
CA ILE A 62 7.35 23.66 -0.67
C ILE A 62 6.65 23.35 -2.00
N HIS A 63 5.54 22.57 -1.98
CA HIS A 63 4.81 22.16 -3.16
C HIS A 63 3.31 22.49 -3.09
N PRO A 64 2.92 23.77 -3.04
CA PRO A 64 1.53 24.18 -2.83
C PRO A 64 0.57 23.68 -3.92
N ARG A 65 1.01 23.53 -5.18
CA ARG A 65 0.17 23.02 -6.28
C ARG A 65 -0.30 21.58 -6.07
N ARG A 66 0.55 20.71 -5.54
CA ARG A 66 0.17 19.32 -5.21
C ARG A 66 -0.93 19.23 -4.15
N TRP A 67 -1.05 20.25 -3.30
CA TRP A 67 -2.06 20.31 -2.23
C TRP A 67 -3.37 20.92 -2.70
N LEU A 68 -3.35 21.81 -3.67
CA LEU A 68 -4.55 22.34 -4.32
C LEU A 68 -5.30 21.27 -5.11
N GLU A 69 -4.60 20.24 -5.61
CA GLU A 69 -5.15 19.11 -6.35
C GLU A 69 -5.76 17.99 -5.46
N GLY A 70 -5.90 18.21 -4.15
CA GLY A 70 -6.63 17.31 -3.26
C GLY A 70 -5.80 16.54 -2.23
N ALA A 71 -4.52 16.87 -2.06
CA ALA A 71 -3.61 16.23 -1.08
C ALA A 71 -3.80 16.73 0.37
N SER A 72 -5.00 17.09 0.79
CA SER A 72 -5.26 17.32 2.22
C SER A 72 -5.37 15.97 2.95
N ALA A 73 -4.99 15.97 4.24
CA ALA A 73 -5.19 14.81 5.10
C ALA A 73 -6.68 14.45 5.17
N ARG A 74 -7.15 13.67 4.20
CA ARG A 74 -8.53 13.19 4.18
C ARG A 74 -8.64 11.95 5.05
N PHE A 75 -9.65 11.90 5.85
CA PHE A 75 -10.10 10.72 6.57
C PHE A 75 -11.41 10.20 5.93
N PRO A 76 -11.71 8.91 6.07
CA PRO A 76 -10.93 7.86 6.74
C PRO A 76 -9.70 7.44 5.93
N ARG A 77 -8.70 6.87 6.63
CA ARG A 77 -7.49 6.31 6.02
C ARG A 77 -7.35 4.84 6.38
N GLY A 78 -6.98 4.02 5.41
CA GLY A 78 -6.62 2.63 5.64
C GLY A 78 -5.22 2.47 6.23
N VAL A 79 -4.93 1.28 6.71
CA VAL A 79 -3.68 0.90 7.38
C VAL A 79 -2.91 -0.09 6.53
N ALA A 80 -1.59 -0.09 6.68
CA ALA A 80 -0.62 -0.93 5.97
C ALA A 80 -0.53 -0.66 4.46
N ARG A 81 0.56 -1.11 3.89
CA ARG A 81 0.87 -0.94 2.46
C ARG A 81 1.22 -2.21 1.76
N ASP A 82 1.94 -3.12 2.44
CA ASP A 82 2.42 -4.35 1.86
C ASP A 82 1.35 -5.43 1.92
N PHE A 83 1.15 -6.11 0.82
CA PHE A 83 0.15 -7.17 0.71
C PHE A 83 0.65 -8.34 -0.14
N ALA A 84 0.03 -9.49 0.09
CA ALA A 84 0.05 -10.62 -0.83
C ALA A 84 -1.33 -11.27 -0.90
N GLY A 85 -1.71 -11.74 -2.07
CA GLY A 85 -3.04 -12.29 -2.29
C GLY A 85 -3.20 -12.93 -3.66
N VAL A 86 -4.44 -13.06 -4.09
CA VAL A 86 -4.80 -13.65 -5.39
C VAL A 86 -5.65 -12.63 -6.16
N ILE A 87 -5.32 -12.40 -7.41
CA ILE A 87 -6.13 -11.55 -8.28
C ILE A 87 -7.49 -12.19 -8.50
N ASP A 88 -8.56 -11.48 -8.22
CA ASP A 88 -9.95 -11.92 -8.43
C ASP A 88 -10.69 -11.10 -9.49
N ALA A 89 -10.17 -9.94 -9.88
CA ALA A 89 -10.67 -9.16 -11.03
C ALA A 89 -9.54 -8.34 -11.67
N VAL A 90 -9.67 -8.09 -12.97
CA VAL A 90 -8.67 -7.37 -13.78
C VAL A 90 -9.39 -6.30 -14.59
N GLY A 91 -8.92 -5.06 -14.51
CA GLY A 91 -9.39 -3.93 -15.32
C GLY A 91 -8.87 -3.97 -16.76
N ALA A 92 -9.44 -3.15 -17.62
CA ALA A 92 -9.03 -3.08 -19.02
C ALA A 92 -7.56 -2.61 -19.15
N GLY A 93 -6.90 -3.04 -20.21
CA GLY A 93 -5.51 -2.65 -20.52
C GLY A 93 -4.42 -3.30 -19.67
N VAL A 94 -4.75 -4.10 -18.66
CA VAL A 94 -3.76 -4.84 -17.87
C VAL A 94 -3.18 -5.98 -18.70
N THR A 95 -1.86 -6.09 -18.71
CA THR A 95 -1.12 -7.16 -19.39
C THR A 95 -0.20 -7.89 -18.41
N GLY A 96 0.03 -9.18 -18.62
CA GLY A 96 0.95 -9.99 -17.81
C GLY A 96 0.40 -10.48 -16.47
N LEU A 97 -0.78 -9.98 -16.05
CA LEU A 97 -1.50 -10.42 -14.85
C LEU A 97 -2.90 -10.92 -15.22
N ALA A 98 -3.37 -11.96 -14.55
CA ALA A 98 -4.68 -12.58 -14.80
C ALA A 98 -5.37 -12.97 -13.49
N VAL A 99 -6.69 -13.15 -13.55
CA VAL A 99 -7.47 -13.73 -12.45
C VAL A 99 -6.92 -15.10 -12.08
N GLY A 100 -6.72 -15.33 -10.78
CA GLY A 100 -6.10 -16.53 -10.23
C GLY A 100 -4.59 -16.42 -10.00
N ASP A 101 -3.91 -15.39 -10.51
CA ASP A 101 -2.50 -15.17 -10.22
C ASP A 101 -2.28 -14.87 -8.74
N ALA A 102 -1.35 -15.62 -8.12
CA ALA A 102 -0.83 -15.29 -6.80
C ALA A 102 0.15 -14.12 -6.93
N VAL A 103 -0.05 -13.06 -6.15
CA VAL A 103 0.69 -11.80 -6.29
C VAL A 103 1.12 -11.24 -4.95
N LEU A 104 2.07 -10.32 -4.99
CA LEU A 104 2.45 -9.43 -3.90
C LEU A 104 2.62 -8.01 -4.43
N GLY A 105 2.55 -7.03 -3.55
CA GLY A 105 2.71 -5.64 -3.93
C GLY A 105 2.81 -4.71 -2.74
N THR A 106 3.01 -3.43 -3.05
CA THR A 106 3.05 -2.35 -2.07
C THR A 106 2.24 -1.18 -2.60
N LEU A 107 1.22 -0.76 -1.85
CA LEU A 107 0.47 0.46 -2.19
C LEU A 107 1.41 1.66 -2.13
N ARG A 108 1.60 2.31 -3.27
CA ARG A 108 2.38 3.54 -3.35
C ARG A 108 1.54 4.70 -2.82
N SER A 109 1.87 5.18 -1.63
CA SER A 109 1.44 6.48 -1.19
C SER A 109 2.67 7.22 -0.68
N ALA A 110 3.08 8.25 -1.39
CA ALA A 110 4.08 9.17 -0.85
C ALA A 110 3.44 10.00 0.27
N PRO A 111 4.21 10.43 1.29
CA PRO A 111 3.75 11.42 2.24
C PRO A 111 3.16 12.62 1.49
N GLY A 112 1.93 13.01 1.81
CA GLY A 112 1.23 14.11 1.12
C GLY A 112 0.42 13.69 -0.12
N GLN A 113 0.37 12.43 -0.50
CA GLN A 113 -0.60 11.96 -1.49
C GLN A 113 -1.94 11.65 -0.82
N ALA A 114 -3.02 12.01 -1.51
CA ALA A 114 -4.40 11.82 -1.03
C ALA A 114 -4.87 10.35 -1.06
N ASP A 115 -3.96 9.39 -1.23
CA ASP A 115 -4.31 7.98 -1.20
C ASP A 115 -4.66 7.56 0.22
N THR A 116 -5.93 7.33 0.43
CA THR A 116 -6.50 6.87 1.70
C THR A 116 -6.60 5.35 1.79
N ARG A 117 -6.15 4.63 0.76
CA ARG A 117 -6.22 3.16 0.72
C ARG A 117 -5.24 2.55 1.73
N GLY A 118 -5.61 1.40 2.26
CA GLY A 118 -4.75 0.57 3.09
C GLY A 118 -4.82 -0.88 2.65
N ALA A 119 -3.75 -1.63 2.90
CA ALA A 119 -3.67 -3.03 2.56
C ALA A 119 -4.32 -3.94 3.63
N LEU A 120 -4.58 -3.41 4.83
CA LEU A 120 -5.21 -4.18 5.92
C LEU A 120 -6.73 -4.30 5.67
N THR A 121 -7.07 -5.10 4.67
CA THR A 121 -8.43 -5.32 4.17
C THR A 121 -8.56 -6.74 3.59
N THR A 122 -9.78 -7.24 3.43
CA THR A 122 -10.02 -8.55 2.80
C THR A 122 -9.88 -8.52 1.28
N ALA A 123 -10.08 -7.35 0.64
CA ALA A 123 -9.77 -7.16 -0.77
C ALA A 123 -9.38 -5.69 -1.02
N LEU A 124 -8.51 -5.47 -1.99
CA LEU A 124 -8.07 -4.12 -2.40
C LEU A 124 -7.96 -4.03 -3.93
N VAL A 125 -8.04 -2.80 -4.43
CA VAL A 125 -7.74 -2.47 -5.82
C VAL A 125 -6.41 -1.72 -5.87
N ALA A 126 -5.53 -2.12 -6.78
CA ALA A 126 -4.22 -1.50 -6.95
C ALA A 126 -3.87 -1.37 -8.45
N PRO A 127 -3.07 -0.34 -8.82
CA PRO A 127 -2.49 -0.29 -10.15
C PRO A 127 -1.69 -1.55 -10.45
N ALA A 128 -1.86 -2.13 -11.64
CA ALA A 128 -1.12 -3.33 -12.05
C ALA A 128 0.41 -3.14 -11.98
N ALA A 129 0.89 -1.89 -12.16
CA ALA A 129 2.29 -1.53 -12.03
C ALA A 129 2.87 -1.65 -10.60
N ASP A 130 2.00 -1.73 -9.58
CA ASP A 130 2.39 -1.88 -8.18
C ASP A 130 2.33 -3.35 -7.71
N VAL A 131 2.04 -4.26 -8.62
CA VAL A 131 1.78 -5.67 -8.35
C VAL A 131 2.74 -6.56 -9.16
N VAL A 132 3.30 -7.56 -8.51
CA VAL A 132 4.16 -8.57 -9.17
C VAL A 132 3.69 -9.97 -8.82
N LYS A 133 3.92 -10.94 -9.72
CA LYS A 133 3.63 -12.34 -9.44
C LYS A 133 4.46 -12.84 -8.26
N LYS A 134 3.81 -13.50 -7.33
CA LYS A 134 4.44 -14.10 -6.16
C LYS A 134 5.32 -15.29 -6.62
N PRO A 135 6.61 -15.33 -6.26
CA PRO A 135 7.42 -16.51 -6.48
C PRO A 135 6.79 -17.76 -5.86
N ALA A 136 6.75 -18.85 -6.62
CA ALA A 136 6.08 -20.08 -6.20
C ALA A 136 6.54 -20.64 -4.84
N PRO A 137 7.84 -20.61 -4.48
CA PRO A 137 8.31 -21.16 -3.20
C PRO A 137 7.87 -20.36 -1.96
N LEU A 138 7.47 -19.09 -2.12
CA LEU A 138 7.09 -18.25 -0.99
C LEU A 138 5.64 -18.52 -0.56
N SER A 139 5.39 -18.54 0.75
CA SER A 139 4.04 -18.41 1.29
C SER A 139 3.51 -16.98 1.10
N PHE A 140 2.20 -16.76 1.24
CA PHE A 140 1.65 -15.40 1.21
C PHE A 140 2.18 -14.54 2.35
N THR A 141 2.39 -15.11 3.55
CA THR A 141 2.97 -14.41 4.69
C THR A 141 4.41 -13.95 4.42
N GLN A 142 5.24 -14.81 3.84
CA GLN A 142 6.59 -14.43 3.44
C GLN A 142 6.58 -13.36 2.34
N ALA A 143 5.72 -13.52 1.34
CA ALA A 143 5.60 -12.58 0.23
C ALA A 143 5.15 -11.18 0.70
N ALA A 144 4.18 -11.09 1.62
CA ALA A 144 3.70 -9.83 2.15
C ALA A 144 4.78 -9.03 2.92
N CYS A 145 5.81 -9.68 3.44
CA CYS A 145 6.91 -9.02 4.14
C CYS A 145 7.97 -8.40 3.19
N LEU A 146 7.89 -8.65 1.89
CA LEU A 146 8.94 -8.23 0.94
C LEU A 146 8.76 -6.79 0.44
N GLY A 147 7.59 -6.19 0.49
CA GLY A 147 7.30 -4.93 -0.15
C GLY A 147 8.24 -3.79 0.25
N VAL A 148 7.92 -3.04 1.27
CA VAL A 148 8.71 -1.89 1.76
C VAL A 148 10.11 -2.31 2.19
N ALA A 149 10.25 -3.45 2.87
CA ALA A 149 11.52 -3.91 3.41
C ALA A 149 12.55 -4.18 2.30
N SER A 150 12.17 -4.91 1.23
CA SER A 150 13.08 -5.18 0.12
C SER A 150 13.42 -3.94 -0.71
N GLN A 151 12.45 -3.04 -0.92
CA GLN A 151 12.70 -1.77 -1.61
C GLN A 151 13.70 -0.91 -0.83
N THR A 152 13.57 -0.85 0.49
CA THR A 152 14.51 -0.13 1.36
C THR A 152 15.92 -0.74 1.29
N ALA A 153 16.03 -2.06 1.41
CA ALA A 153 17.32 -2.77 1.33
C ALA A 153 17.98 -2.58 -0.05
N CYS A 154 17.25 -2.80 -1.14
CA CYS A 154 17.76 -2.59 -2.49
C CYS A 154 18.18 -1.13 -2.74
N GLY A 155 17.43 -0.16 -2.20
CA GLY A 155 17.77 1.25 -2.27
C GLY A 155 19.10 1.56 -1.56
N ALA A 156 19.29 1.01 -0.36
CA ALA A 156 20.53 1.15 0.40
C ALA A 156 21.73 0.53 -0.33
N PHE A 157 21.62 -0.69 -0.85
CA PHE A 157 22.69 -1.35 -1.60
C PHE A 157 23.10 -0.56 -2.83
N ARG A 158 22.14 -0.01 -3.58
CA ARG A 158 22.44 0.84 -4.75
C ARG A 158 23.18 2.12 -4.36
N GLN A 159 22.81 2.76 -3.24
CA GLN A 159 23.50 3.98 -2.79
C GLN A 159 24.89 3.70 -2.27
N LEU A 160 25.13 2.56 -1.67
CA LEU A 160 26.44 2.14 -1.16
C LEU A 160 27.34 1.56 -2.25
N ASN A 161 26.85 1.42 -3.50
CA ASN A 161 27.58 0.76 -4.61
C ASN A 161 28.13 -0.62 -4.24
N LEU A 162 27.40 -1.38 -3.44
CA LEU A 162 27.80 -2.73 -3.07
C LEU A 162 27.65 -3.68 -4.25
N HIS A 163 28.63 -4.57 -4.42
CA HIS A 163 28.68 -5.60 -5.43
C HIS A 163 28.64 -6.99 -4.78
N GLU A 164 28.42 -8.01 -5.62
CA GLU A 164 28.45 -9.41 -5.17
C GLU A 164 29.84 -9.74 -4.60
N GLY A 165 29.88 -10.15 -3.32
CA GLY A 165 31.12 -10.50 -2.61
C GLY A 165 31.65 -9.42 -1.66
N ASP A 166 31.01 -8.26 -1.56
CA ASP A 166 31.39 -7.21 -0.57
C ASP A 166 30.94 -7.56 0.85
#